data_6a38fa2740de1767cab273a3653aa1d2
#
_entry.id   6a38fa2740de1767cab273a3653aa1d2
#
_cell.length_a   1.000
_cell.length_b   1.000
_cell.length_c   1.000
_cell.angle_alpha   90.00
_cell.angle_beta   90.00
_cell.angle_gamma   90.00
#
_symmetry.space_group_name_H-M   'P 1'
#
loop_
_entity.id
_entity.type
_entity.pdbx_description
1 polymer ?
#
loop_
_entity_poly.entity_id
_entity_poly.type
_entity_poly.pdbx_seq_one_letter_code
_entity_poly.pdbx_strand_id
1 'polypeptide(L)'
;RLYDWGQGLVDGGETVHADQIAYIVKKLRDARESRRAVAVTWNPPVDEELHDCPCLQLVQCLVRDGKLQMKVVFRSNDMLSAAGANMFALAHLQKAVADELGVPCGAYTHISLVPHIYYLRDMNDIHPFCKEGQDISPIPEVCRACGRCPRSRGA
;
A
#
# COMPACT_ATOMS: atom_id res chain seq x y z
N ARG A 1 -7.58 -8.18 6.80
CA ARG A 1 -6.53 -8.94 7.51
C ARG A 1 -5.79 -8.18 8.60
N LEU A 2 -5.76 -6.86 8.58
CA LEU A 2 -5.12 -6.11 9.66
C LEU A 2 -5.85 -6.28 10.99
N TYR A 3 -7.19 -6.39 10.97
CA TYR A 3 -8.03 -6.58 12.16
C TYR A 3 -8.44 -8.04 12.41
N ASP A 4 -8.29 -8.91 11.40
CA ASP A 4 -8.58 -10.34 11.50
C ASP A 4 -7.66 -11.12 10.56
N TRP A 5 -6.41 -11.28 10.97
CA TRP A 5 -5.39 -11.91 10.13
C TRP A 5 -5.64 -13.40 9.93
N GLY A 6 -6.02 -14.09 10.96
CA GLY A 6 -6.16 -15.55 10.95
C GLY A 6 -7.36 -16.09 10.19
N GLN A 7 -8.15 -15.27 9.52
CA GLN A 7 -9.32 -15.71 8.78
C GLN A 7 -8.96 -16.81 7.77
N GLY A 8 -9.57 -17.99 7.94
CA GLY A 8 -9.33 -19.17 7.10
C GLY A 8 -8.16 -20.04 7.53
N LEU A 9 -7.36 -19.64 8.53
CA LEU A 9 -6.38 -20.54 9.16
C LEU A 9 -7.03 -21.40 10.24
N VAL A 10 -6.57 -22.66 10.31
CA VAL A 10 -7.03 -23.63 11.30
C VAL A 10 -5.81 -24.16 12.04
N ASP A 11 -5.82 -24.00 13.37
CA ASP A 11 -4.82 -24.60 14.27
C ASP A 11 -5.55 -25.55 15.21
N GLY A 12 -5.18 -26.84 15.17
CA GLY A 12 -5.82 -27.88 16.00
C GLY A 12 -7.34 -28.04 15.77
N GLY A 13 -7.88 -27.59 14.60
CA GLY A 13 -9.30 -27.64 14.29
C GLY A 13 -10.09 -26.37 14.62
N GLU A 14 -9.41 -25.35 15.17
CA GLU A 14 -10.01 -24.05 15.49
C GLU A 14 -9.53 -22.96 14.51
N THR A 15 -10.42 -22.03 14.18
CA THR A 15 -10.04 -20.86 13.36
C THR A 15 -9.19 -19.90 14.19
N VAL A 16 -8.01 -19.58 13.70
CA VAL A 16 -7.11 -18.60 14.34
C VAL A 16 -7.52 -17.19 13.92
N HIS A 17 -7.71 -16.32 14.89
CA HIS A 17 -8.00 -14.92 14.70
C HIS A 17 -6.96 -14.04 15.39
N ALA A 18 -6.53 -12.97 14.74
CA ALA A 18 -5.57 -12.04 15.31
C ALA A 18 -5.84 -10.60 14.85
N ASP A 19 -6.23 -9.74 15.78
CA ASP A 19 -6.24 -8.29 15.56
C ASP A 19 -4.82 -7.75 15.69
N GLN A 20 -4.18 -7.55 14.54
CA GLN A 20 -2.80 -7.06 14.47
C GLN A 20 -2.69 -5.58 14.81
N ILE A 21 -3.75 -4.80 14.63
CA ILE A 21 -3.75 -3.38 15.00
C ILE A 21 -3.81 -3.23 16.52
N ALA A 22 -4.68 -3.99 17.18
CA ALA A 22 -4.69 -4.06 18.63
C ALA A 22 -3.34 -4.53 19.20
N TYR A 23 -2.70 -5.52 18.57
CA TYR A 23 -1.35 -5.94 18.92
C TYR A 23 -0.32 -4.81 18.81
N ILE A 24 -0.33 -4.05 17.70
CA ILE A 24 0.57 -2.90 17.51
C ILE A 24 0.39 -1.88 18.64
N VAL A 25 -0.84 -1.52 18.94
CA VAL A 25 -1.17 -0.55 20.01
C VAL A 25 -0.67 -1.08 21.36
N LYS A 26 -1.02 -2.33 21.72
CA LYS A 26 -0.57 -2.96 22.97
C LYS A 26 0.96 -2.97 23.05
N LYS A 27 1.64 -3.42 21.99
CA LYS A 27 3.10 -3.53 21.97
C LYS A 27 3.79 -2.19 22.20
N LEU A 28 3.27 -1.09 21.62
CA LEU A 28 3.84 0.23 21.80
C LEU A 28 3.41 0.92 23.11
N ARG A 29 2.30 0.48 23.74
CA ARG A 29 1.97 0.88 25.11
C ARG A 29 2.93 0.24 26.12
N ASP A 30 3.19 -1.06 25.96
CA ASP A 30 4.07 -1.83 26.86
C ASP A 30 5.55 -1.42 26.72
N ALA A 31 5.97 -1.09 25.49
CA ALA A 31 7.36 -0.72 25.20
C ALA A 31 7.41 0.26 24.01
N ARG A 32 7.51 1.55 24.30
CA ARG A 32 7.55 2.65 23.32
C ARG A 32 8.66 2.49 22.26
N GLU A 33 9.80 1.96 22.66
CA GLU A 33 10.97 1.75 21.81
C GLU A 33 10.90 0.45 20.98
N SER A 34 9.81 -0.32 21.08
CA SER A 34 9.68 -1.61 20.42
C SER A 34 9.77 -1.48 18.90
N ARG A 35 10.54 -2.39 18.28
CA ARG A 35 10.63 -2.58 16.83
C ARG A 35 9.76 -3.75 16.34
N ARG A 36 8.97 -4.34 17.25
CA ARG A 36 8.15 -5.54 17.02
C ARG A 36 6.67 -5.21 16.73
N ALA A 37 6.30 -3.94 16.69
CA ALA A 37 4.95 -3.52 16.36
C ALA A 37 4.74 -3.59 14.84
N VAL A 38 4.48 -4.81 14.37
CA VAL A 38 4.38 -5.16 12.95
C VAL A 38 3.08 -5.91 12.70
N ALA A 39 2.42 -5.60 11.61
CA ALA A 39 1.31 -6.34 11.03
C ALA A 39 1.68 -6.81 9.62
N VAL A 40 1.22 -7.99 9.23
CA VAL A 40 1.41 -8.57 7.90
C VAL A 40 0.06 -8.94 7.29
N THR A 41 -0.04 -8.86 5.97
CA THR A 41 -1.28 -9.25 5.28
C THR A 41 -1.11 -10.52 4.47
N TRP A 42 0.12 -10.85 4.08
CA TRP A 42 0.41 -12.07 3.35
C TRP A 42 0.25 -13.30 4.24
N ASN A 43 -0.48 -14.28 3.74
CA ASN A 43 -0.74 -15.55 4.38
C ASN A 43 -0.44 -16.68 3.38
N PRO A 44 0.80 -17.24 3.34
CA PRO A 44 1.21 -18.19 2.32
C PRO A 44 0.24 -19.33 2.07
N PRO A 45 -0.23 -20.06 3.10
CA PRO A 45 -1.16 -21.17 2.90
C PRO A 45 -2.49 -20.83 2.19
N VAL A 46 -2.84 -19.53 2.17
CA VAL A 46 -4.09 -19.05 1.56
C VAL A 46 -3.80 -18.29 0.28
N ASP A 47 -2.77 -17.44 0.29
CA ASP A 47 -2.55 -16.46 -0.77
C ASP A 47 -1.85 -17.04 -2.00
N GLU A 48 -1.08 -18.14 -1.85
CA GLU A 48 -0.39 -18.78 -2.96
C GLU A 48 -1.37 -19.38 -3.97
N GLU A 49 -2.58 -19.74 -3.53
CA GLU A 49 -3.64 -20.28 -4.39
C GLU A 49 -4.58 -19.19 -4.94
N LEU A 50 -4.43 -17.92 -4.48
CA LEU A 50 -5.29 -16.84 -4.92
C LEU A 50 -4.75 -16.16 -6.18
N HIS A 51 -5.62 -15.98 -7.17
CA HIS A 51 -5.31 -15.20 -8.37
C HIS A 51 -5.02 -13.72 -8.02
N ASP A 52 -5.72 -13.16 -7.03
CA ASP A 52 -5.56 -11.78 -6.56
C ASP A 52 -5.23 -11.76 -5.08
N CYS A 53 -3.96 -11.85 -4.77
CA CYS A 53 -3.44 -11.82 -3.42
C CYS A 53 -3.10 -10.38 -2.96
N PRO A 54 -3.04 -10.11 -1.64
CA PRO A 54 -2.83 -8.78 -1.09
C PRO A 54 -1.59 -8.07 -1.65
N CYS A 55 -1.76 -6.82 -2.09
CA CYS A 55 -0.65 -5.97 -2.53
C CYS A 55 0.11 -5.36 -1.34
N LEU A 56 -0.60 -4.90 -0.31
CA LEU A 56 0.00 -4.52 0.97
C LEU A 56 0.59 -5.77 1.63
N GLN A 57 1.83 -5.71 2.07
CA GLN A 57 2.54 -6.84 2.68
C GLN A 57 2.75 -6.63 4.17
N LEU A 58 3.15 -5.41 4.56
CA LEU A 58 3.61 -5.13 5.91
C LEU A 58 3.26 -3.71 6.32
N VAL A 59 2.84 -3.58 7.57
CA VAL A 59 2.73 -2.30 8.29
C VAL A 59 3.60 -2.39 9.53
N GLN A 60 4.53 -1.47 9.72
CA GLN A 60 5.32 -1.35 10.94
C GLN A 60 5.12 0.02 11.57
N CYS A 61 4.82 0.04 12.86
CA CYS A 61 4.71 1.24 13.66
C CYS A 61 5.89 1.36 14.64
N LEU A 62 6.37 2.59 14.83
CA LEU A 62 7.49 2.93 15.70
C LEU A 62 7.19 4.25 16.40
N VAL A 63 7.48 4.37 17.68
CA VAL A 63 7.51 5.67 18.34
C VAL A 63 8.95 6.17 18.37
N ARG A 64 9.20 7.34 17.77
CA ARG A 64 10.51 8.01 17.76
C ARG A 64 10.28 9.49 17.98
N ASP A 65 11.10 10.09 18.84
CA ASP A 65 11.00 11.51 19.19
C ASP A 65 9.58 11.91 19.64
N GLY A 66 8.93 11.01 20.39
CA GLY A 66 7.57 11.18 20.89
C GLY A 66 6.46 11.13 19.82
N LYS A 67 6.77 10.74 18.58
CA LYS A 67 5.81 10.70 17.45
C LYS A 67 5.67 9.28 16.90
N LEU A 68 4.46 8.92 16.49
CA LEU A 68 4.21 7.64 15.81
C LEU A 68 4.63 7.74 14.34
N GLN A 69 5.62 6.96 13.98
CA GLN A 69 6.01 6.75 12.59
C GLN A 69 5.38 5.46 12.08
N MET A 70 4.91 5.45 10.85
CA MET A 70 4.39 4.26 10.17
C MET A 70 5.16 4.01 8.87
N LYS A 71 5.56 2.77 8.67
CA LYS A 71 6.17 2.29 7.44
C LYS A 71 5.31 1.20 6.84
N VAL A 72 5.05 1.29 5.54
CA VAL A 72 4.24 0.31 4.82
C VAL A 72 5.00 -0.20 3.60
N VAL A 73 4.80 -1.47 3.28
CA VAL A 73 5.43 -2.12 2.12
C VAL A 73 4.35 -2.76 1.26
N PHE A 74 4.32 -2.38 0.00
CA PHE A 74 3.51 -2.99 -1.05
C PHE A 74 4.39 -3.82 -1.97
N ARG A 75 4.03 -5.10 -2.24
CA ARG A 75 4.71 -5.90 -3.28
C ARG A 75 4.49 -5.34 -4.68
N SER A 76 3.31 -4.76 -4.90
CA SER A 76 2.86 -4.19 -6.17
C SER A 76 1.89 -3.05 -5.88
N ASN A 77 1.98 -1.95 -6.60
CA ASN A 77 1.10 -0.79 -6.37
C ASN A 77 0.79 -0.08 -7.69
N ASP A 78 -0.49 0.01 -8.00
CA ASP A 78 -1.01 0.81 -9.12
C ASP A 78 -0.93 2.29 -8.75
N MET A 79 0.02 2.98 -9.34
CA MET A 79 0.37 4.36 -8.98
C MET A 79 -0.66 5.38 -9.43
N LEU A 80 -1.45 5.05 -10.45
CA LEU A 80 -2.46 5.98 -10.96
C LEU A 80 -3.80 5.80 -10.26
N SER A 81 -4.30 4.56 -10.19
CA SER A 81 -5.68 4.31 -9.75
C SER A 81 -5.79 3.98 -8.25
N ALA A 82 -4.74 3.43 -7.61
CA ALA A 82 -4.85 2.92 -6.25
C ALA A 82 -3.93 3.60 -5.23
N ALA A 83 -2.75 4.05 -5.61
CA ALA A 83 -1.74 4.52 -4.66
C ALA A 83 -2.23 5.68 -3.79
N GLY A 84 -2.93 6.66 -4.37
CA GLY A 84 -3.49 7.79 -3.64
C GLY A 84 -4.48 7.37 -2.57
N ALA A 85 -5.43 6.50 -2.92
CA ALA A 85 -6.42 5.96 -1.99
C ALA A 85 -5.77 5.11 -0.90
N ASN A 86 -4.79 4.27 -1.25
CA ASN A 86 -4.02 3.46 -0.30
C ASN A 86 -3.27 4.33 0.71
N MET A 87 -2.56 5.36 0.24
CA MET A 87 -1.83 6.29 1.12
C MET A 87 -2.78 7.04 2.04
N PHE A 88 -3.92 7.51 1.52
CA PHE A 88 -4.94 8.20 2.31
C PHE A 88 -5.49 7.29 3.43
N ALA A 89 -5.90 6.08 3.09
CA ALA A 89 -6.45 5.13 4.07
C ALA A 89 -5.43 4.76 5.15
N LEU A 90 -4.16 4.52 4.77
CA LEU A 90 -3.11 4.16 5.70
C LEU A 90 -2.63 5.33 6.56
N ALA A 91 -2.69 6.57 6.05
CA ALA A 91 -2.46 7.76 6.87
C ALA A 91 -3.57 7.92 7.96
N HIS A 92 -4.82 7.59 7.64
CA HIS A 92 -5.90 7.54 8.63
C HIS A 92 -5.69 6.43 9.66
N LEU A 93 -5.21 5.26 9.23
CA LEU A 93 -4.83 4.20 10.15
C LEU A 93 -3.70 4.65 11.09
N GLN A 94 -2.67 5.33 10.55
CA GLN A 94 -1.60 5.93 11.38
C GLN A 94 -2.18 6.87 12.43
N LYS A 95 -3.10 7.74 12.01
CA LYS A 95 -3.76 8.69 12.93
C LYS A 95 -4.52 7.96 14.03
N ALA A 96 -5.31 6.94 13.69
CA ALA A 96 -6.07 6.17 14.67
C ALA A 96 -5.16 5.48 15.70
N VAL A 97 -4.06 4.86 15.25
CA VAL A 97 -3.07 4.25 16.15
C VAL A 97 -2.36 5.30 17.02
N ALA A 98 -2.04 6.47 16.47
CA ALA A 98 -1.42 7.56 17.20
C ALA A 98 -2.33 8.11 18.31
N ASP A 99 -3.61 8.28 18.01
CA ASP A 99 -4.64 8.73 18.97
C ASP A 99 -4.78 7.72 20.11
N GLU A 100 -4.86 6.43 19.80
CA GLU A 100 -4.91 5.36 20.79
C GLU A 100 -3.68 5.33 21.72
N LEU A 101 -2.52 5.72 21.21
CA LEU A 101 -1.27 5.80 21.97
C LEU A 101 -1.07 7.15 22.69
N GLY A 102 -1.91 8.14 22.43
CA GLY A 102 -1.78 9.49 22.97
C GLY A 102 -0.49 10.20 22.50
N VAL A 103 -0.10 9.99 21.24
CA VAL A 103 1.09 10.63 20.63
C VAL A 103 0.74 11.28 19.30
N PRO A 104 1.43 12.33 18.88
CA PRO A 104 1.24 12.91 17.54
C PRO A 104 1.73 11.97 16.44
N CYS A 105 1.17 12.13 15.23
CA CYS A 105 1.68 11.48 14.03
C CYS A 105 3.08 12.02 13.68
N GLY A 106 3.96 11.10 13.32
CA GLY A 106 5.26 11.36 12.74
C GLY A 106 5.27 11.07 11.23
N ALA A 107 6.43 10.65 10.72
CA ALA A 107 6.58 10.32 9.32
C ALA A 107 5.75 9.09 8.92
N TYR A 108 5.13 9.17 7.74
CA TYR A 108 4.58 8.04 7.00
C TYR A 108 5.53 7.70 5.85
N THR A 109 5.96 6.45 5.77
CA THR A 109 6.84 5.95 4.71
C THR A 109 6.11 4.89 3.91
N HIS A 110 5.95 5.11 2.61
CA HIS A 110 5.31 4.19 1.68
C HIS A 110 6.36 3.61 0.72
N ILE A 111 6.51 2.30 0.72
CA ILE A 111 7.45 1.58 -0.14
C ILE A 111 6.65 0.72 -1.10
N SER A 112 6.79 0.98 -2.38
CA SER A 112 6.24 0.15 -3.45
C SER A 112 7.40 -0.59 -4.13
N LEU A 113 7.46 -1.92 -4.00
CA LEU A 113 8.53 -2.73 -4.60
C LEU A 113 8.41 -2.77 -6.11
N VAL A 114 7.18 -2.88 -6.62
CA VAL A 114 6.86 -2.80 -8.05
C VAL A 114 5.78 -1.74 -8.26
N PRO A 115 6.16 -0.45 -8.37
CA PRO A 115 5.23 0.58 -8.81
C PRO A 115 4.93 0.40 -10.29
N HIS A 116 3.65 0.47 -10.68
CA HIS A 116 3.24 0.29 -12.08
C HIS A 116 2.03 1.14 -12.44
N ILE A 117 1.76 1.24 -13.73
CA ILE A 117 0.57 1.87 -14.31
C ILE A 117 0.00 0.90 -15.33
N TYR A 118 -1.30 0.67 -15.34
CA TYR A 118 -1.98 -0.10 -16.37
C TYR A 118 -2.28 0.78 -17.58
N TYR A 119 -1.28 1.01 -18.38
CA TYR A 119 -1.27 2.02 -19.41
C TYR A 119 -2.46 1.92 -20.37
N LEU A 120 -2.78 0.72 -20.87
CA LEU A 120 -3.90 0.51 -21.81
C LEU A 120 -5.26 0.72 -21.14
N ARG A 121 -5.40 0.31 -19.88
CA ARG A 121 -6.62 0.51 -19.09
C ARG A 121 -6.87 1.99 -18.80
N ASP A 122 -5.81 2.70 -18.43
CA ASP A 122 -5.88 4.03 -17.84
C ASP A 122 -5.57 5.14 -18.83
N MET A 123 -5.61 4.84 -20.15
CA MET A 123 -5.22 5.78 -21.20
C MET A 123 -5.97 7.11 -21.17
N ASN A 124 -7.26 7.08 -20.83
CA ASN A 124 -8.05 8.30 -20.77
C ASN A 124 -7.62 9.22 -19.61
N ASP A 125 -7.15 8.64 -18.52
CA ASP A 125 -6.67 9.37 -17.34
C ASP A 125 -5.22 9.83 -17.52
N ILE A 126 -4.43 9.09 -18.29
CA ILE A 126 -3.03 9.43 -18.61
C ILE A 126 -2.94 10.52 -19.68
N HIS A 127 -3.86 10.51 -20.65
CA HIS A 127 -3.84 11.42 -21.80
C HIS A 127 -3.73 12.92 -21.44
N PRO A 128 -4.38 13.46 -20.38
CA PRO A 128 -4.21 14.84 -19.97
C PRO A 128 -2.78 15.21 -19.52
N PHE A 129 -1.97 14.22 -19.12
CA PHE A 129 -0.58 14.43 -18.73
C PHE A 129 0.39 14.40 -19.93
N CYS A 130 -0.08 13.95 -21.12
CA CYS A 130 0.68 13.96 -22.35
C CYS A 130 0.65 15.36 -22.98
N LYS A 131 1.44 16.30 -22.47
CA LYS A 131 1.53 17.65 -23.04
C LYS A 131 2.38 17.65 -24.31
N GLU A 132 2.00 18.50 -25.29
CA GLU A 132 2.85 18.79 -26.45
C GLU A 132 4.25 19.21 -26.00
N GLY A 133 5.28 18.60 -26.57
CA GLY A 133 6.68 18.92 -26.29
C GLY A 133 7.32 18.19 -25.12
N GLN A 134 6.61 17.42 -24.31
CA GLN A 134 7.22 16.56 -23.30
C GLN A 134 7.68 15.24 -23.93
N ASP A 135 8.95 14.91 -23.73
CA ASP A 135 9.46 13.58 -24.06
C ASP A 135 8.99 12.57 -23.01
N ILE A 136 7.93 11.85 -23.36
CA ILE A 136 7.41 10.72 -22.55
C ILE A 136 7.96 9.39 -23.10
N SER A 137 9.20 9.39 -23.57
CA SER A 137 9.94 8.17 -23.83
C SER A 137 10.07 7.38 -22.50
N PRO A 138 9.56 6.17 -22.42
CA PRO A 138 9.56 5.03 -23.34
C PRO A 138 8.16 4.56 -23.83
N ILE A 139 7.18 5.45 -24.04
CA ILE A 139 5.80 5.08 -24.37
C ILE A 139 5.42 5.33 -25.86
N PRO A 140 6.35 5.47 -26.82
CA PRO A 140 6.02 5.88 -28.19
C PRO A 140 5.12 4.89 -28.93
N GLU A 141 5.31 3.59 -28.72
CA GLU A 141 4.57 2.55 -29.46
C GLU A 141 3.12 2.43 -29.02
N VAL A 142 2.87 2.50 -27.71
CA VAL A 142 1.50 2.41 -27.18
C VAL A 142 0.70 3.68 -27.49
N CYS A 143 1.33 4.85 -27.43
CA CYS A 143 0.71 6.10 -27.87
C CYS A 143 0.42 6.11 -29.37
N ARG A 144 1.30 5.55 -30.21
CA ARG A 144 1.07 5.40 -31.66
C ARG A 144 -0.13 4.49 -31.93
N ALA A 145 -0.27 3.40 -31.20
CA ALA A 145 -1.37 2.45 -31.36
C ALA A 145 -2.74 3.04 -30.98
N CYS A 146 -2.80 3.99 -30.03
CA CYS A 146 -4.07 4.55 -29.57
C CYS A 146 -4.64 5.65 -30.49
N GLY A 147 -3.83 6.25 -31.37
CA GLY A 147 -4.26 7.31 -32.31
C GLY A 147 -4.78 8.59 -31.64
N ARG A 148 -4.75 8.71 -30.34
CA ARG A 148 -5.31 9.82 -29.55
C ARG A 148 -4.25 10.80 -29.07
N CYS A 149 -2.98 10.40 -29.06
CA CYS A 149 -1.89 11.29 -28.69
C CYS A 149 -1.64 12.33 -29.80
N PRO A 150 -1.47 13.63 -29.48
CA PRO A 150 -1.17 14.67 -30.48
C PRO A 150 0.03 14.36 -31.38
N ARG A 151 1.02 13.61 -30.86
CA ARG A 151 2.21 13.16 -31.60
C ARG A 151 1.94 12.08 -32.67
N SER A 152 0.80 11.38 -32.59
CA SER A 152 0.46 10.35 -33.59
C SER A 152 -0.14 10.92 -34.89
N ARG A 153 -0.45 12.24 -34.93
CA ARG A 153 -1.08 12.89 -36.06
C ARG A 153 -0.10 13.66 -36.96
N GLY A 154 1.20 13.54 -36.74
CA GLY A 154 2.22 14.33 -37.45
C GLY A 154 3.43 13.51 -37.91
N ALA A 155 3.21 12.31 -38.49
CA ALA A 155 4.23 11.56 -39.21
C ALA A 155 3.63 11.05 -40.52
#